data_47b32c26ea213cbec89b6ee01d31e71d
#
_entry.id   47b32c26ea213cbec89b6ee01d31e71d
#
_cell.length_a   1.000
_cell.length_b   1.000
_cell.length_c   1.000
_cell.angle_alpha   90.00
_cell.angle_beta   90.00
_cell.angle_gamma   90.00
#
_symmetry.space_group_name_H-M   'P 1'
#
loop_
_entity.id
_entity.type
_entity.pdbx_description
1 polymer ?
#
loop_
_entity_poly.entity_id
_entity_poly.type
_entity_poly.pdbx_seq_one_letter_code
_entity_poly.pdbx_strand_id
1 'polypeptide(L)'
;EYYKNRIEEFYGKVELSFHDIYSISKDFFSQNFIIAYYADERKSLFVEPKNPVKPDLKMKTDLKHNKVDQFLNFMVDCKVQEALARNEGKTEDADYIRQWFVGFRNILRQIFDDTTLELDFNYKDYSFLIQTRGKSFKFTELSAGYSAALDIVADLILKMQSQNNVVRAYEKEGIVLIDEIETHLHLELQRVILPILTTIFPNIQFVVTTHSPFILNSLENAVAFDLEHREPIEDLTDYSYEALA
;
A
#
# COMPACT_ATOMS: atom_id res chain seq x y z
N GLU A 1 14.44 24.43 7.78
CA GLU A 1 13.88 25.55 8.57
C GLU A 1 12.37 25.45 8.74
N TYR A 2 11.59 25.22 7.68
CA TYR A 2 10.12 25.04 7.75
C TYR A 2 9.69 23.91 8.69
N TYR A 3 10.29 22.71 8.56
CA TYR A 3 9.95 21.57 9.42
C TYR A 3 10.40 21.79 10.88
N LYS A 4 11.50 22.49 11.09
CA LYS A 4 11.99 22.81 12.43
C LYS A 4 11.00 23.71 13.16
N ASN A 5 10.50 24.76 12.50
CA ASN A 5 9.50 25.66 13.07
C ASN A 5 8.17 24.93 13.37
N ARG A 6 7.77 23.98 12.51
CA ARG A 6 6.56 23.18 12.77
C ARG A 6 6.75 22.22 13.95
N ILE A 7 7.92 21.62 14.10
CA ILE A 7 8.23 20.76 15.28
C ILE A 7 8.22 21.61 16.56
N GLU A 8 8.79 22.81 16.53
CA GLU A 8 8.78 23.71 17.68
C GLU A 8 7.37 24.14 18.12
N GLU A 9 6.41 24.24 17.17
CA GLU A 9 5.00 24.50 17.47
C GLU A 9 4.36 23.42 18.34
N PHE A 10 4.80 22.17 18.20
CA PHE A 10 4.32 21.01 18.95
C PHE A 10 5.25 20.61 20.11
N TYR A 11 6.35 21.33 20.31
CA TYR A 11 7.31 21.02 21.36
C TYR A 11 6.65 21.00 22.75
N GLY A 12 6.84 19.90 23.46
CA GLY A 12 6.21 19.66 24.76
C GLY A 12 4.73 19.22 24.72
N LYS A 13 4.11 19.12 23.52
CA LYS A 13 2.74 18.60 23.37
C LYS A 13 2.73 17.13 22.95
N VAL A 14 3.74 16.70 22.19
CA VAL A 14 3.93 15.32 21.75
C VAL A 14 5.38 14.93 21.97
N GLU A 15 5.59 13.87 22.72
CA GLU A 15 6.91 13.28 22.92
C GLU A 15 7.05 12.06 22.01
N LEU A 16 8.03 12.09 21.10
CA LEU A 16 8.38 10.96 20.26
C LEU A 16 9.56 10.22 20.90
N SER A 17 9.31 9.00 21.36
CA SER A 17 10.34 8.14 21.91
C SER A 17 10.75 7.09 20.88
N PHE A 18 12.04 7.07 20.55
CA PHE A 18 12.63 6.05 19.67
C PHE A 18 13.68 5.26 20.45
N HIS A 19 13.65 3.97 20.31
CA HIS A 19 14.67 3.11 20.95
C HIS A 19 16.06 3.35 20.36
N ASP A 20 16.14 3.52 19.02
CA ASP A 20 17.38 3.84 18.31
C ASP A 20 17.09 4.68 17.04
N ILE A 21 17.09 5.99 17.19
CA ILE A 21 16.85 6.92 16.09
C ILE A 21 17.97 6.90 15.04
N TYR A 22 19.20 6.56 15.42
CA TYR A 22 20.34 6.53 14.50
C TYR A 22 20.23 5.31 13.55
N SER A 23 19.84 4.16 14.06
CA SER A 23 19.59 2.98 13.23
C SER A 23 18.46 3.23 12.24
N ILE A 24 17.31 3.72 12.71
CA ILE A 24 16.16 4.07 11.85
C ILE A 24 16.56 5.07 10.77
N SER A 25 17.29 6.12 11.13
CA SER A 25 17.75 7.14 10.17
C SER A 25 18.67 6.53 9.12
N LYS A 26 19.65 5.71 9.53
CA LYS A 26 20.55 5.00 8.62
C LYS A 26 19.79 4.09 7.66
N ASP A 27 18.84 3.32 8.18
CA ASP A 27 18.06 2.36 7.39
C ASP A 27 17.09 3.09 6.44
N PHE A 28 16.53 4.22 6.84
CA PHE A 28 15.75 5.08 5.96
C PHE A 28 16.59 5.60 4.78
N PHE A 29 17.76 6.18 5.03
CA PHE A 29 18.63 6.68 3.97
C PHE A 29 19.22 5.57 3.10
N SER A 30 19.41 4.36 3.63
CA SER A 30 19.81 3.18 2.84
C SER A 30 18.64 2.48 2.14
N GLN A 31 17.41 3.00 2.27
CA GLN A 31 16.17 2.46 1.68
C GLN A 31 15.78 1.07 2.22
N ASN A 32 16.22 0.73 3.42
CA ASN A 32 15.84 -0.50 4.12
C ASN A 32 14.66 -0.28 5.07
N PHE A 33 14.37 0.97 5.44
CA PHE A 33 13.24 1.35 6.27
C PHE A 33 12.29 2.27 5.50
N ILE A 34 10.98 2.02 5.59
CA ILE A 34 9.97 2.79 4.86
C ILE A 34 9.32 3.79 5.80
N ILE A 35 9.20 5.02 5.33
CA ILE A 35 8.31 6.02 5.91
C ILE A 35 7.42 6.53 4.79
N ALA A 36 6.10 6.45 4.96
CA ALA A 36 5.12 6.97 4.01
C ALA A 36 3.99 7.69 4.72
N TYR A 37 3.43 8.70 4.05
CA TYR A 37 2.25 9.41 4.51
C TYR A 37 1.24 9.54 3.38
N TYR A 38 0.01 9.13 3.64
CA TYR A 38 -1.13 9.23 2.74
C TYR A 38 -2.14 10.20 3.36
N ALA A 39 -2.36 11.35 2.71
CA ALA A 39 -3.37 12.32 3.10
C ALA A 39 -4.78 11.83 2.74
N ASP A 40 -5.80 12.49 3.27
CA ASP A 40 -7.20 12.28 2.94
C ASP A 40 -7.52 12.48 1.45
N GLU A 41 -6.94 13.52 0.83
CA GLU A 41 -7.07 13.79 -0.60
C GLU A 41 -6.19 12.86 -1.45
N ARG A 42 -6.58 11.57 -1.54
CA ARG A 42 -5.90 10.59 -2.40
C ARG A 42 -6.46 10.65 -3.83
N LYS A 43 -5.62 11.03 -4.78
CA LYS A 43 -5.93 11.01 -6.21
C LYS A 43 -5.06 9.97 -6.89
N SER A 44 -5.58 8.76 -7.02
CA SER A 44 -4.90 7.67 -7.72
C SER A 44 -4.87 7.95 -9.22
N LEU A 45 -3.69 7.86 -9.78
CA LEU A 45 -3.46 8.02 -11.22
C LEU A 45 -2.68 6.80 -11.73
N PHE A 46 -3.38 5.67 -11.91
CA PHE A 46 -2.82 4.59 -12.71
C PHE A 46 -2.65 5.06 -14.14
N VAL A 47 -1.47 4.84 -14.71
CA VAL A 47 -1.12 5.26 -16.08
C VAL A 47 -0.80 4.03 -16.91
N GLU A 48 -1.52 3.84 -18.02
CA GLU A 48 -1.29 2.72 -18.93
C GLU A 48 0.09 2.86 -19.61
N PRO A 49 0.94 1.81 -19.56
CA PRO A 49 2.21 1.80 -20.24
C PRO A 49 2.02 1.81 -21.75
N LYS A 50 2.82 2.61 -22.47
CA LYS A 50 2.86 2.59 -23.94
C LYS A 50 3.90 1.62 -24.48
N ASN A 51 4.91 1.32 -23.70
CA ASN A 51 6.07 0.46 -24.00
C ASN A 51 6.68 -0.02 -22.68
N PRO A 52 7.45 -1.12 -22.70
CA PRO A 52 8.20 -1.56 -21.53
C PRO A 52 9.26 -0.52 -21.16
N VAL A 53 9.10 0.09 -19.99
CA VAL A 53 10.09 1.04 -19.43
C VAL A 53 10.41 0.58 -18.02
N LYS A 54 11.71 0.52 -17.72
CA LYS A 54 12.14 0.21 -16.36
C LYS A 54 11.71 1.35 -15.41
N PRO A 55 10.93 1.06 -14.37
CA PRO A 55 10.43 2.10 -13.47
C PRO A 55 11.57 2.73 -12.66
N ASP A 56 11.47 4.02 -12.35
CA ASP A 56 12.36 4.70 -11.41
C ASP A 56 11.88 4.41 -9.97
N LEU A 57 12.50 3.42 -9.34
CA LEU A 57 12.18 2.98 -7.99
C LEU A 57 12.95 3.74 -6.90
N LYS A 58 13.78 4.75 -7.26
CA LYS A 58 14.49 5.54 -6.24
C LYS A 58 13.51 6.19 -5.30
N MET A 59 13.63 5.88 -4.01
CA MET A 59 12.87 6.60 -2.99
C MET A 59 13.28 8.07 -3.00
N LYS A 60 12.28 8.94 -3.09
CA LYS A 60 12.48 10.36 -2.82
C LYS A 60 12.28 10.60 -1.32
N THR A 61 12.96 11.60 -0.79
CA THR A 61 12.83 12.02 0.61
C THR A 61 11.49 12.67 0.94
N ASP A 62 10.67 12.94 -0.06
CA ASP A 62 9.31 13.45 0.11
C ASP A 62 8.37 12.32 0.55
N LEU A 63 7.91 12.37 1.80
CA LEU A 63 7.02 11.38 2.39
C LEU A 63 5.64 11.32 1.72
N LYS A 64 5.20 12.42 1.09
CA LYS A 64 3.93 12.51 0.37
C LYS A 64 4.03 12.06 -1.09
N HIS A 65 5.24 11.74 -1.56
CA HIS A 65 5.42 11.35 -2.94
C HIS A 65 4.86 9.94 -3.19
N ASN A 66 3.79 9.88 -3.95
CA ASN A 66 3.15 8.66 -4.41
C ASN A 66 3.63 8.32 -5.83
N LYS A 67 3.93 7.06 -6.10
CA LYS A 67 4.48 6.56 -7.37
C LYS A 67 3.51 5.62 -8.11
N VAL A 68 2.24 5.66 -7.81
CA VAL A 68 1.24 4.76 -8.43
C VAL A 68 1.22 4.87 -9.96
N ASP A 69 1.56 6.04 -10.50
CA ASP A 69 1.76 6.24 -11.95
C ASP A 69 2.82 5.31 -12.56
N GLN A 70 3.79 4.82 -11.76
CA GLN A 70 4.83 3.88 -12.16
C GLN A 70 4.44 2.41 -11.97
N PHE A 71 3.32 2.13 -11.28
CA PHE A 71 2.98 0.77 -10.89
C PHE A 71 2.74 -0.17 -12.07
N LEU A 72 1.98 0.27 -13.07
CA LEU A 72 1.74 -0.55 -14.26
C LEU A 72 3.02 -0.74 -15.10
N ASN A 73 3.90 0.27 -15.17
CA ASN A 73 5.22 0.11 -15.76
C ASN A 73 6.06 -0.95 -15.02
N PHE A 74 6.03 -0.95 -13.69
CA PHE A 74 6.67 -1.98 -12.88
C PHE A 74 6.14 -3.38 -13.18
N MET A 75 4.83 -3.55 -13.27
CA MET A 75 4.22 -4.83 -13.60
C MET A 75 4.60 -5.31 -15.01
N VAL A 76 4.66 -4.40 -15.99
CA VAL A 76 5.12 -4.73 -17.36
C VAL A 76 6.60 -5.12 -17.36
N ASP A 77 7.46 -4.39 -16.65
CA ASP A 77 8.87 -4.74 -16.51
C ASP A 77 9.05 -6.13 -15.88
N CYS A 78 8.28 -6.46 -14.85
CA CYS A 78 8.25 -7.82 -14.28
C CYS A 78 7.85 -8.88 -15.32
N LYS A 79 6.85 -8.64 -16.15
CA LYS A 79 6.45 -9.57 -17.22
C LYS A 79 7.53 -9.76 -18.27
N VAL A 80 8.22 -8.69 -18.65
CA VAL A 80 9.36 -8.75 -19.57
C VAL A 80 10.50 -9.55 -18.94
N GLN A 81 10.85 -9.30 -17.70
CA GLN A 81 11.90 -10.04 -16.98
C GLN A 81 11.55 -11.52 -16.84
N GLU A 82 10.28 -11.87 -16.51
CA GLU A 82 9.80 -13.26 -16.47
C GLU A 82 10.05 -13.97 -17.80
N ALA A 83 9.67 -13.34 -18.93
CA ALA A 83 9.82 -13.90 -20.25
C ALA A 83 11.30 -14.07 -20.67
N LEU A 84 12.13 -13.07 -20.40
CA LEU A 84 13.57 -13.13 -20.69
C LEU A 84 14.29 -14.19 -19.84
N ALA A 85 13.98 -14.27 -18.54
CA ALA A 85 14.55 -15.27 -17.64
C ALA A 85 14.23 -16.69 -18.12
N ARG A 86 12.97 -16.95 -18.54
CA ARG A 86 12.58 -18.26 -19.11
C ARG A 86 13.35 -18.58 -20.39
N ASN A 87 13.50 -17.61 -21.28
CA ASN A 87 14.22 -17.80 -22.53
C ASN A 87 15.72 -18.09 -22.32
N GLU A 88 16.32 -17.53 -21.26
CA GLU A 88 17.72 -17.79 -20.88
C GLU A 88 17.90 -19.03 -19.98
N GLY A 89 16.85 -19.78 -19.71
CA GLY A 89 16.90 -20.97 -18.85
C GLY A 89 17.01 -20.68 -17.34
N LYS A 90 16.83 -19.43 -16.92
CA LYS A 90 16.80 -19.00 -15.49
C LYS A 90 15.39 -19.22 -14.92
N THR A 91 15.01 -20.48 -14.78
CA THR A 91 13.66 -20.87 -14.41
C THR A 91 13.26 -20.42 -13.01
N GLU A 92 14.21 -20.44 -12.05
CA GLU A 92 13.94 -20.01 -10.66
C GLU A 92 13.56 -18.54 -10.59
N ASP A 93 14.28 -17.67 -11.29
CA ASP A 93 13.98 -16.23 -11.34
C ASP A 93 12.59 -15.98 -11.98
N ALA A 94 12.30 -16.69 -13.07
CA ALA A 94 11.03 -16.58 -13.76
C ALA A 94 9.86 -17.07 -12.88
N ASP A 95 10.03 -18.19 -12.18
CA ASP A 95 9.00 -18.75 -11.31
C ASP A 95 8.76 -17.85 -10.09
N TYR A 96 9.80 -17.20 -9.57
CA TYR A 96 9.67 -16.23 -8.51
C TYR A 96 8.78 -15.04 -8.92
N ILE A 97 9.02 -14.45 -10.10
CA ILE A 97 8.18 -13.37 -10.63
C ILE A 97 6.74 -13.85 -10.85
N ARG A 98 6.57 -15.07 -11.36
CA ARG A 98 5.24 -15.66 -11.54
C ARG A 98 4.50 -15.80 -10.22
N GLN A 99 5.15 -16.24 -9.15
CA GLN A 99 4.55 -16.36 -7.82
C GLN A 99 4.14 -14.99 -7.28
N TRP A 100 4.92 -13.95 -7.54
CA TRP A 100 4.53 -12.58 -7.20
C TRP A 100 3.19 -12.19 -7.85
N PHE A 101 2.99 -12.47 -9.15
CA PHE A 101 1.71 -12.21 -9.81
C PHE A 101 0.55 -13.03 -9.24
N VAL A 102 0.81 -14.27 -8.82
CA VAL A 102 -0.19 -15.06 -8.08
C VAL A 102 -0.56 -14.40 -6.76
N GLY A 103 0.43 -13.93 -6.01
CA GLY A 103 0.22 -13.19 -4.76
C GLY A 103 -0.59 -11.91 -4.99
N PHE A 104 -0.19 -11.10 -5.97
CA PHE A 104 -0.89 -9.86 -6.30
C PHE A 104 -2.35 -10.10 -6.75
N ARG A 105 -2.60 -11.15 -7.55
CA ARG A 105 -3.96 -11.55 -7.89
C ARG A 105 -4.79 -11.92 -6.65
N ASN A 106 -4.19 -12.59 -5.68
CA ASN A 106 -4.88 -12.92 -4.43
C ASN A 106 -5.22 -11.67 -3.61
N ILE A 107 -4.38 -10.65 -3.63
CA ILE A 107 -4.69 -9.34 -3.05
C ILE A 107 -5.90 -8.71 -3.75
N LEU A 108 -5.92 -8.71 -5.09
CA LEU A 108 -7.07 -8.22 -5.86
C LEU A 108 -8.34 -8.99 -5.51
N ARG A 109 -8.28 -10.32 -5.37
CA ARG A 109 -9.41 -11.15 -4.94
C ARG A 109 -9.99 -10.74 -3.60
N GLN A 110 -9.14 -10.41 -2.65
CA GLN A 110 -9.57 -9.90 -1.34
C GLN A 110 -10.20 -8.51 -1.44
N ILE A 111 -9.58 -7.59 -2.18
CA ILE A 111 -10.08 -6.21 -2.35
C ILE A 111 -11.44 -6.21 -3.07
N PHE A 112 -11.62 -7.09 -4.08
CA PHE A 112 -12.86 -7.16 -4.86
C PHE A 112 -13.90 -8.13 -4.29
N ASP A 113 -13.55 -8.83 -3.20
CA ASP A 113 -14.38 -9.90 -2.63
C ASP A 113 -14.85 -10.88 -3.72
N ASP A 114 -13.90 -11.34 -4.56
CA ASP A 114 -14.17 -12.28 -5.66
C ASP A 114 -13.02 -13.28 -5.82
N THR A 115 -13.22 -14.49 -5.34
CA THR A 115 -12.23 -15.58 -5.44
C THR A 115 -11.98 -16.04 -6.86
N THR A 116 -12.87 -15.72 -7.80
CA THR A 116 -12.76 -16.08 -9.23
C THR A 116 -12.07 -15.02 -10.08
N LEU A 117 -11.70 -13.87 -9.48
CA LEU A 117 -11.03 -12.78 -10.18
C LEU A 117 -9.74 -13.27 -10.84
N GLU A 118 -9.58 -12.89 -12.10
CA GLU A 118 -8.36 -13.12 -12.88
C GLU A 118 -7.71 -11.79 -13.29
N LEU A 119 -6.39 -11.82 -13.42
CA LEU A 119 -5.57 -10.70 -13.88
C LEU A 119 -4.87 -11.12 -15.17
N ASP A 120 -5.32 -10.60 -16.31
CA ASP A 120 -4.76 -10.90 -17.60
C ASP A 120 -3.78 -9.83 -18.06
N PHE A 121 -2.71 -10.26 -18.69
CA PHE A 121 -1.73 -9.39 -19.33
C PHE A 121 -1.79 -9.53 -20.86
N ASN A 122 -2.03 -8.41 -21.53
CA ASN A 122 -1.96 -8.35 -22.99
C ASN A 122 -0.57 -7.84 -23.44
N TYR A 123 0.25 -8.75 -23.97
CA TYR A 123 1.60 -8.43 -24.41
C TYR A 123 1.67 -7.56 -25.68
N LYS A 124 0.54 -7.36 -26.39
CA LYS A 124 0.51 -6.56 -27.62
C LYS A 124 0.43 -5.06 -27.35
N ASP A 125 -0.26 -4.69 -26.29
CA ASP A 125 -0.46 -3.27 -25.90
C ASP A 125 -0.03 -2.99 -24.45
N TYR A 126 0.59 -3.99 -23.79
CA TYR A 126 1.09 -3.93 -22.42
C TYR A 126 0.03 -3.59 -21.36
N SER A 127 -1.24 -3.83 -21.65
CA SER A 127 -2.34 -3.57 -20.71
C SER A 127 -2.56 -4.75 -19.76
N PHE A 128 -3.04 -4.43 -18.55
CA PHE A 128 -3.56 -5.39 -17.60
C PHE A 128 -5.06 -5.25 -17.50
N LEU A 129 -5.76 -6.39 -17.58
CA LEU A 129 -7.21 -6.47 -17.45
C LEU A 129 -7.59 -7.23 -16.19
N ILE A 130 -8.42 -6.63 -15.37
CA ILE A 130 -9.05 -7.26 -14.22
C ILE A 130 -10.37 -7.86 -14.71
N GLN A 131 -10.51 -9.18 -14.57
CA GLN A 131 -11.74 -9.89 -14.88
C GLN A 131 -12.42 -10.33 -13.58
N THR A 132 -13.62 -9.82 -13.31
CA THR A 132 -14.39 -10.12 -12.11
C THR A 132 -15.88 -10.06 -12.39
N ARG A 133 -16.65 -11.02 -11.87
CA ARG A 133 -18.12 -11.07 -11.96
C ARG A 133 -18.67 -10.83 -13.38
N GLY A 134 -18.00 -11.40 -14.39
CA GLY A 134 -18.39 -11.27 -15.81
C GLY A 134 -18.09 -9.90 -16.44
N LYS A 135 -17.36 -9.02 -15.77
CA LYS A 135 -16.88 -7.74 -16.28
C LYS A 135 -15.37 -7.80 -16.49
N SER A 136 -14.87 -7.01 -17.44
CA SER A 136 -13.44 -6.83 -17.69
C SER A 136 -13.15 -5.34 -17.84
N PHE A 137 -12.15 -4.84 -17.11
CA PHE A 137 -11.77 -3.44 -17.12
C PHE A 137 -10.28 -3.26 -16.76
N LYS A 138 -9.75 -2.10 -17.09
CA LYS A 138 -8.37 -1.71 -16.80
C LYS A 138 -8.24 -1.07 -15.41
N PHE A 139 -7.02 -0.94 -14.90
CA PHE A 139 -6.76 -0.20 -13.66
C PHE A 139 -7.18 1.27 -13.73
N THR A 140 -7.12 1.87 -14.90
CA THR A 140 -7.56 3.25 -15.16
C THR A 140 -9.09 3.43 -15.15
N GLU A 141 -9.84 2.34 -15.14
CA GLU A 141 -11.31 2.33 -15.17
C GLU A 141 -11.93 1.95 -13.80
N LEU A 142 -11.09 1.85 -12.77
CA LEU A 142 -11.53 1.54 -11.41
C LEU A 142 -12.44 2.65 -10.84
N SER A 143 -13.43 2.23 -10.03
CA SER A 143 -14.19 3.21 -9.22
C SER A 143 -13.28 3.88 -8.18
N ALA A 144 -13.67 5.05 -7.71
CA ALA A 144 -12.89 5.82 -6.74
C ALA A 144 -12.48 5.00 -5.50
N GLY A 145 -13.38 4.15 -4.97
CA GLY A 145 -13.10 3.32 -3.80
C GLY A 145 -12.03 2.26 -4.05
N TYR A 146 -12.16 1.48 -5.12
CA TYR A 146 -11.13 0.49 -5.47
C TYR A 146 -9.81 1.14 -5.84
N SER A 147 -9.86 2.29 -6.51
CA SER A 147 -8.68 3.06 -6.87
C SER A 147 -7.96 3.56 -5.62
N ALA A 148 -8.66 4.09 -4.62
CA ALA A 148 -8.07 4.57 -3.37
C ALA A 148 -7.43 3.45 -2.54
N ALA A 149 -8.05 2.27 -2.47
CA ALA A 149 -7.47 1.11 -1.79
C ALA A 149 -6.21 0.61 -2.50
N LEU A 150 -6.27 0.48 -3.83
CA LEU A 150 -5.13 0.01 -4.64
C LEU A 150 -4.01 1.03 -4.73
N ASP A 151 -4.27 2.32 -4.55
CA ASP A 151 -3.27 3.38 -4.47
C ASP A 151 -2.27 3.12 -3.35
N ILE A 152 -2.77 2.87 -2.14
CA ILE A 152 -1.93 2.57 -0.98
C ILE A 152 -1.13 1.27 -1.21
N VAL A 153 -1.80 0.21 -1.66
CA VAL A 153 -1.16 -1.10 -1.88
C VAL A 153 -0.08 -1.00 -2.96
N ALA A 154 -0.39 -0.38 -4.10
CA ALA A 154 0.54 -0.26 -5.23
C ALA A 154 1.76 0.59 -4.89
N ASP A 155 1.56 1.73 -4.23
CA ASP A 155 2.66 2.60 -3.82
C ASP A 155 3.56 1.94 -2.76
N LEU A 156 2.98 1.24 -1.78
CA LEU A 156 3.76 0.48 -0.80
C LEU A 156 4.54 -0.66 -1.47
N ILE A 157 3.93 -1.39 -2.41
CA ILE A 157 4.65 -2.39 -3.20
C ILE A 157 5.86 -1.77 -3.88
N LEU A 158 5.73 -0.60 -4.52
CA LEU A 158 6.85 0.08 -5.18
C LEU A 158 7.91 0.53 -4.19
N LYS A 159 7.54 1.06 -3.03
CA LYS A 159 8.47 1.48 -1.97
C LYS A 159 9.23 0.29 -1.36
N MET A 160 8.59 -0.89 -1.34
CA MET A 160 9.24 -2.11 -0.90
C MET A 160 10.33 -2.59 -1.85
N GLN A 161 10.29 -2.26 -3.14
CA GLN A 161 11.29 -2.73 -4.10
C GLN A 161 12.66 -2.07 -3.85
N SER A 162 13.72 -2.80 -4.13
CA SER A 162 15.09 -2.27 -4.21
C SER A 162 15.53 -2.21 -5.67
N GLN A 163 16.47 -1.32 -5.99
CA GLN A 163 16.95 -1.15 -7.37
C GLN A 163 17.54 -2.43 -8.00
N ASN A 164 18.02 -3.35 -7.16
CA ASN A 164 18.71 -4.56 -7.61
C ASN A 164 17.90 -5.84 -7.49
N ASN A 165 16.77 -5.83 -6.76
CA ASN A 165 15.92 -7.00 -6.52
C ASN A 165 14.46 -6.62 -6.63
N VAL A 166 13.91 -6.68 -7.82
CA VAL A 166 12.61 -6.16 -8.19
C VAL A 166 11.42 -6.87 -7.51
N VAL A 167 11.61 -7.99 -6.81
CA VAL A 167 10.47 -8.78 -6.34
C VAL A 167 10.59 -9.29 -4.88
N ARG A 168 11.70 -9.05 -4.20
CA ARG A 168 11.98 -9.73 -2.93
C ARG A 168 11.38 -9.11 -1.66
N ALA A 169 10.47 -8.17 -1.72
CA ALA A 169 10.40 -7.37 -0.53
C ALA A 169 9.04 -6.90 -0.07
N TYR A 170 8.29 -7.75 0.57
CA TYR A 170 7.32 -7.31 1.59
C TYR A 170 7.92 -7.36 3.02
N GLU A 171 9.24 -7.50 3.14
CA GLU A 171 9.96 -7.75 4.40
C GLU A 171 10.58 -6.50 5.02
N LYS A 172 10.58 -5.35 4.31
CA LYS A 172 11.11 -4.12 4.88
C LYS A 172 10.26 -3.67 6.06
N GLU A 173 10.96 -3.19 7.06
CA GLU A 173 10.34 -2.52 8.20
C GLU A 173 9.95 -1.07 7.86
N GLY A 174 8.99 -0.52 8.58
CA GLY A 174 8.62 0.86 8.36
C GLY A 174 7.43 1.35 9.17
N ILE A 175 7.13 2.63 8.98
CA ILE A 175 5.98 3.32 9.56
C ILE A 175 5.19 3.96 8.43
N VAL A 176 3.89 3.68 8.40
CA VAL A 176 2.97 4.24 7.41
C VAL A 176 1.87 4.99 8.13
N LEU A 177 1.75 6.27 7.81
CA LEU A 177 0.72 7.16 8.32
C LEU A 177 -0.37 7.31 7.26
N ILE A 178 -1.62 7.08 7.62
CA ILE A 178 -2.77 7.22 6.69
C ILE A 178 -3.82 8.09 7.36
N ASP A 179 -4.10 9.23 6.75
CA ASP A 179 -5.13 10.14 7.22
C ASP A 179 -6.47 9.79 6.61
N GLU A 180 -7.51 9.69 7.45
CA GLU A 180 -8.87 9.31 7.07
C GLU A 180 -8.90 8.12 6.11
N ILE A 181 -8.42 6.96 6.58
CA ILE A 181 -8.24 5.77 5.73
C ILE A 181 -9.52 5.36 4.99
N GLU A 182 -10.69 5.61 5.58
CA GLU A 182 -12.01 5.31 5.01
C GLU A 182 -12.40 6.20 3.82
N THR A 183 -11.72 7.34 3.63
CA THR A 183 -12.08 8.31 2.58
C THR A 183 -12.10 7.63 1.21
N HIS A 184 -13.21 7.78 0.50
CA HIS A 184 -13.56 7.13 -0.77
C HIS A 184 -13.85 5.62 -0.70
N LEU A 185 -13.61 4.93 0.43
CA LEU A 185 -13.89 3.50 0.55
C LEU A 185 -15.36 3.24 0.84
N HIS A 186 -15.99 2.33 0.09
CA HIS A 186 -17.30 1.80 0.47
C HIS A 186 -17.18 0.84 1.67
N LEU A 187 -18.29 0.61 2.39
CA LEU A 187 -18.30 -0.09 3.67
C LEU A 187 -17.59 -1.45 3.66
N GLU A 188 -17.74 -2.22 2.60
CA GLU A 188 -17.08 -3.54 2.51
C GLU A 188 -15.55 -3.41 2.42
N LEU A 189 -15.04 -2.38 1.71
CA LEU A 189 -13.60 -2.11 1.68
C LEU A 189 -13.09 -1.60 3.03
N GLN A 190 -13.86 -0.80 3.76
CA GLN A 190 -13.47 -0.33 5.08
C GLN A 190 -13.22 -1.49 6.06
N ARG A 191 -14.00 -2.57 5.96
CA ARG A 191 -13.84 -3.76 6.82
C ARG A 191 -12.58 -4.56 6.54
N VAL A 192 -12.05 -4.51 5.32
CA VAL A 192 -10.97 -5.41 4.88
C VAL A 192 -9.65 -4.71 4.61
N ILE A 193 -9.64 -3.38 4.48
CA ILE A 193 -8.42 -2.66 4.06
C ILE A 193 -7.26 -2.82 5.06
N LEU A 194 -7.48 -2.62 6.36
CA LEU A 194 -6.43 -2.80 7.37
C LEU A 194 -5.98 -4.27 7.49
N PRO A 195 -6.88 -5.27 7.59
CA PRO A 195 -6.49 -6.68 7.49
C PRO A 195 -5.64 -7.02 6.27
N ILE A 196 -5.99 -6.48 5.10
CA ILE A 196 -5.20 -6.67 3.87
C ILE A 196 -3.81 -6.04 4.02
N LEU A 197 -3.72 -4.77 4.41
CA LEU A 197 -2.45 -4.05 4.55
C LEU A 197 -1.51 -4.73 5.57
N THR A 198 -2.03 -5.11 6.74
CA THR A 198 -1.23 -5.78 7.79
C THR A 198 -0.80 -7.19 7.41
N THR A 199 -1.60 -7.89 6.59
CA THR A 199 -1.24 -9.21 6.07
C THR A 199 -0.16 -9.13 5.00
N ILE A 200 -0.25 -8.17 4.08
CA ILE A 200 0.73 -8.01 2.98
C ILE A 200 2.05 -7.45 3.51
N PHE A 201 2.00 -6.51 4.46
CA PHE A 201 3.15 -5.78 4.98
C PHE A 201 3.31 -6.02 6.49
N PRO A 202 3.69 -7.23 6.92
CA PRO A 202 3.68 -7.62 8.33
C PRO A 202 4.69 -6.86 9.21
N ASN A 203 5.73 -6.27 8.59
CA ASN A 203 6.77 -5.52 9.30
C ASN A 203 6.53 -4.00 9.25
N ILE A 204 5.37 -3.56 8.76
CA ILE A 204 4.97 -2.15 8.75
C ILE A 204 4.08 -1.85 9.94
N GLN A 205 4.43 -0.83 10.70
CA GLN A 205 3.52 -0.24 11.66
C GLN A 205 2.62 0.77 10.94
N PHE A 206 1.32 0.48 10.92
CA PHE A 206 0.32 1.41 10.41
C PHE A 206 -0.19 2.30 11.56
N VAL A 207 -0.22 3.60 11.33
CA VAL A 207 -0.86 4.59 12.19
C VAL A 207 -1.91 5.29 11.33
N VAL A 208 -3.17 5.11 11.67
CA VAL A 208 -4.29 5.59 10.85
C VAL A 208 -5.20 6.50 11.66
N THR A 209 -5.73 7.54 11.03
CA THR A 209 -6.88 8.26 11.56
C THR A 209 -8.15 7.75 10.88
N THR A 210 -9.25 7.71 11.61
CA THR A 210 -10.53 7.24 11.09
C THR A 210 -11.70 7.74 11.93
N HIS A 211 -12.82 7.98 11.27
CA HIS A 211 -14.14 8.17 11.88
C HIS A 211 -15.06 6.96 11.66
N SER A 212 -14.54 5.89 11.04
CA SER A 212 -15.35 4.71 10.70
C SER A 212 -15.29 3.62 11.76
N PRO A 213 -16.43 3.22 12.34
CA PRO A 213 -16.49 2.07 13.22
C PRO A 213 -16.11 0.76 12.52
N PHE A 214 -16.26 0.68 11.20
CA PHE A 214 -15.88 -0.51 10.41
C PHE A 214 -14.36 -0.67 10.33
N ILE A 215 -13.62 0.44 10.29
CA ILE A 215 -12.16 0.43 10.37
C ILE A 215 -11.71 0.03 11.77
N LEU A 216 -12.27 0.65 12.82
CA LEU A 216 -11.92 0.38 14.22
C LEU A 216 -12.11 -1.10 14.57
N ASN A 217 -13.20 -1.71 14.12
CA ASN A 217 -13.53 -3.11 14.40
C ASN A 217 -12.93 -4.11 13.40
N SER A 218 -12.07 -3.66 12.50
CA SER A 218 -11.51 -4.54 11.45
C SER A 218 -10.32 -5.38 11.92
N LEU A 219 -9.66 -5.03 13.04
CA LEU A 219 -8.51 -5.71 13.61
C LEU A 219 -8.69 -5.96 15.10
N GLU A 220 -8.47 -7.19 15.54
CA GLU A 220 -8.57 -7.58 16.96
C GLU A 220 -7.42 -7.06 17.83
N ASN A 221 -6.25 -6.85 17.24
CA ASN A 221 -5.01 -6.46 17.94
C ASN A 221 -4.59 -5.02 17.67
N ALA A 222 -5.52 -4.17 17.25
CA ALA A 222 -5.27 -2.74 17.09
C ALA A 222 -5.35 -2.02 18.44
N VAL A 223 -4.56 -0.96 18.59
CA VAL A 223 -4.68 -0.01 19.70
C VAL A 223 -5.34 1.24 19.14
N ALA A 224 -6.49 1.61 19.70
CA ALA A 224 -7.16 2.85 19.34
C ALA A 224 -6.96 3.91 20.43
N PHE A 225 -6.92 5.16 20.02
CA PHE A 225 -6.78 6.32 20.91
C PHE A 225 -7.81 7.39 20.53
N ASP A 226 -8.65 7.76 21.48
CA ASP A 226 -9.61 8.85 21.32
C ASP A 226 -8.88 10.19 21.44
N LEU A 227 -8.88 10.97 20.37
CA LEU A 227 -8.22 12.27 20.33
C LEU A 227 -9.03 13.35 21.05
N GLU A 228 -10.34 13.22 21.15
CA GLU A 228 -11.24 14.16 21.85
C GLU A 228 -11.08 14.01 23.37
N HIS A 229 -11.22 12.79 23.88
CA HIS A 229 -11.10 12.47 25.30
C HIS A 229 -9.64 12.28 25.75
N ARG A 230 -8.71 12.11 24.81
CA ARG A 230 -7.27 11.91 25.03
C ARG A 230 -6.95 10.68 25.86
N GLU A 231 -7.62 9.60 25.56
CA GLU A 231 -7.45 8.33 26.27
C GLU A 231 -7.43 7.13 25.30
N PRO A 232 -6.74 6.05 25.67
CA PRO A 232 -6.80 4.81 24.91
C PRO A 232 -8.20 4.20 25.05
N ILE A 233 -8.68 3.61 23.94
CA ILE A 233 -9.91 2.84 23.93
C ILE A 233 -9.53 1.40 24.29
N GLU A 234 -9.98 0.93 25.48
CA GLU A 234 -9.60 -0.38 26.01
C GLU A 234 -10.32 -1.55 25.35
N ASP A 235 -11.53 -1.34 24.84
CA ASP A 235 -12.34 -2.37 24.20
C ASP A 235 -13.00 -1.86 22.92
N LEU A 236 -12.49 -2.30 21.79
CA LEU A 236 -13.00 -1.93 20.47
C LEU A 236 -14.28 -2.68 20.11
N THR A 237 -14.57 -3.81 20.79
CA THR A 237 -15.72 -4.67 20.49
C THR A 237 -17.04 -4.06 20.96
N ASP A 238 -17.00 -3.19 21.96
CA ASP A 238 -18.18 -2.51 22.51
C ASP A 238 -18.60 -1.24 21.73
N TYR A 239 -17.77 -0.77 20.79
CA TYR A 239 -18.11 0.36 19.93
C TYR A 239 -19.05 -0.09 18.80
N SER A 240 -20.32 -0.17 19.12
CA SER A 240 -21.36 -0.30 18.09
C SER A 240 -21.51 0.99 17.30
N TYR A 241 -22.06 0.89 16.10
CA TYR A 241 -22.39 2.06 15.25
C TYR A 241 -23.20 3.13 15.99
N GLU A 242 -24.03 2.72 16.96
CA GLU A 242 -24.88 3.60 17.78
C GLU A 242 -24.07 4.37 18.86
N ALA A 243 -22.91 3.87 19.28
CA ALA A 243 -22.05 4.52 20.28
C ALA A 243 -21.09 5.56 19.65
N LEU A 244 -20.89 5.52 18.33
CA LEU A 244 -20.00 6.42 17.58
C LEU A 244 -20.77 7.46 16.74
N ALA A 245 -22.10 7.44 16.74
CA ALA A 245 -22.98 8.39 16.06
C ALA A 245 -23.48 9.45 17.03
#